data_8be5bcc2626c28ac341a3f6032e0d8eb
#
_entry.id   8be5bcc2626c28ac341a3f6032e0d8eb
#
_cell.length_a   1.000
_cell.length_b   1.000
_cell.length_c   1.000
_cell.angle_alpha   90.00
_cell.angle_beta   90.00
_cell.angle_gamma   90.00
#
_symmetry.space_group_name_H-M   'P 1'
#
loop_
_entity.id
_entity.type
_entity.pdbx_description
1 polymer ?
#
loop_
_entity_poly.entity_id
_entity_poly.type
_entity_poly.pdbx_seq_one_letter_code
_entity_poly.pdbx_strand_id
1 'polypeptide(L)'
;MSSILTNNGAIVALQTLKNVNSSLNKAQSEISTGKSINNAQDNAAIWAVSKIMETDQSSFKAIQAGLNVAEATVATARVGAEEITKLLNEMKTLAIGADSDSADFAKINTDIVNKKNQITAIIDGTQMNGVQLLKTNPVPGQTNFTVLGSLDRTNGTVATSKNNIEVASAGFEVSIEAATVTAVTDRASAATALGEIEALINVAVVGAAALGAAGKRIADQSNFVGKLADSLKQGIGSLVDADMARQQGAQRRQGARLQRAEFDHHGARPQMRRDGTGRLGQPGDGNGQHHEVGDRQHRADRQHDAAGAGAERLAVEHDVHALRHRPALRLLRFMLITSSIAPCRVA
;
A
#
# COMPACT_ATOMS: atom_id res chain seq x y z
N MET A 1 12.09 34.46 60.09
CA MET A 1 12.65 35.77 59.67
C MET A 1 12.83 35.68 58.14
N SER A 2 12.02 36.44 57.42
CA SER A 2 12.19 36.58 55.96
C SER A 2 13.28 37.56 55.69
N SER A 3 14.38 37.15 55.08
CA SER A 3 15.45 38.02 54.63
C SER A 3 14.96 39.05 53.64
N ILE A 4 15.16 40.32 53.87
CA ILE A 4 14.77 41.41 52.94
C ILE A 4 15.61 41.34 51.63
N LEU A 5 16.80 40.72 51.71
CA LEU A 5 17.71 40.54 50.54
C LEU A 5 17.43 39.35 49.65
N THR A 6 16.74 38.35 50.16
CA THR A 6 16.39 37.14 49.37
C THR A 6 14.91 36.80 49.55
N ASN A 7 14.10 37.21 48.58
CA ASN A 7 12.68 36.83 48.54
C ASN A 7 12.51 35.43 47.89
N ASN A 8 12.56 34.38 48.72
CA ASN A 8 12.36 33.01 48.26
C ASN A 8 11.04 32.81 47.52
N GLY A 9 9.98 33.53 47.88
CA GLY A 9 8.71 33.49 47.19
C GLY A 9 8.80 34.00 45.74
N ALA A 10 9.53 35.10 45.53
CA ALA A 10 9.76 35.65 44.19
C ALA A 10 10.63 34.71 43.32
N ILE A 11 11.63 34.04 43.89
CA ILE A 11 12.48 33.08 43.19
C ILE A 11 11.66 31.86 42.75
N VAL A 12 10.84 31.30 43.61
CA VAL A 12 9.95 30.16 43.30
C VAL A 12 8.90 30.57 42.24
N ALA A 13 8.35 31.79 42.35
CA ALA A 13 7.39 32.28 41.33
C ALA A 13 8.06 32.43 39.94
N LEU A 14 9.26 32.99 39.87
CA LEU A 14 10.05 33.13 38.64
C LEU A 14 10.40 31.74 38.03
N GLN A 15 10.77 30.77 38.86
CA GLN A 15 11.08 29.43 38.43
C GLN A 15 9.83 28.73 37.91
N THR A 16 8.69 28.91 38.57
CA THR A 16 7.40 28.38 38.10
C THR A 16 6.98 29.02 36.77
N LEU A 17 7.13 30.32 36.61
CA LEU A 17 6.85 31.04 35.39
C LEU A 17 7.74 30.57 34.23
N LYS A 18 9.04 30.37 34.46
CA LYS A 18 9.96 29.77 33.48
C LYS A 18 9.51 28.38 33.02
N ASN A 19 9.13 27.54 33.97
CA ASN A 19 8.65 26.16 33.66
C ASN A 19 7.33 26.16 32.87
N VAL A 20 6.42 27.08 33.23
CA VAL A 20 5.13 27.22 32.48
C VAL A 20 5.38 27.72 31.08
N ASN A 21 6.25 28.73 30.88
CA ASN A 21 6.60 29.24 29.54
C ASN A 21 7.29 28.17 28.71
N SER A 22 8.22 27.40 29.28
CA SER A 22 8.89 26.29 28.59
C SER A 22 7.86 25.20 28.14
N SER A 23 6.95 24.84 29.05
CA SER A 23 5.90 23.87 28.73
C SER A 23 4.91 24.39 27.68
N LEU A 24 4.61 25.68 27.69
CA LEU A 24 3.75 26.32 26.68
C LEU A 24 4.40 26.31 25.30
N ASN A 25 5.68 26.72 25.23
CA ASN A 25 6.45 26.69 23.97
C ASN A 25 6.53 25.26 23.39
N LYS A 26 6.74 24.25 24.26
CA LYS A 26 6.77 22.87 23.86
C LYS A 26 5.38 22.43 23.30
N ALA A 27 4.31 22.72 24.00
CA ALA A 27 2.95 22.39 23.55
C ALA A 27 2.59 23.09 22.23
N GLN A 28 3.01 24.35 22.04
CA GLN A 28 2.83 25.07 20.77
C GLN A 28 3.61 24.42 19.64
N SER A 29 4.85 24.01 19.86
CA SER A 29 5.67 23.30 18.88
C SER A 29 5.04 21.95 18.50
N GLU A 30 4.58 21.18 19.49
CA GLU A 30 3.93 19.88 19.26
C GLU A 30 2.60 20.03 18.49
N ILE A 31 1.81 21.08 18.75
CA ILE A 31 0.58 21.38 18.00
C ILE A 31 0.89 21.84 16.58
N SER A 32 1.91 22.69 16.41
CA SER A 32 2.30 23.20 15.09
C SER A 32 2.87 22.12 14.19
N THR A 33 3.66 21.19 14.74
CA THR A 33 4.33 20.11 13.97
C THR A 33 3.50 18.83 13.89
N GLY A 34 2.53 18.65 14.78
CA GLY A 34 1.79 17.40 14.96
C GLY A 34 2.62 16.27 15.59
N LYS A 35 3.86 16.58 16.04
CA LYS A 35 4.80 15.59 16.56
C LYS A 35 5.17 15.87 18.00
N SER A 36 5.19 14.85 18.85
CA SER A 36 5.69 14.89 20.21
C SER A 36 7.22 14.87 20.25
N ILE A 37 7.85 14.24 19.23
CA ILE A 37 9.30 14.16 19.05
C ILE A 37 9.62 14.70 17.66
N ASN A 38 10.08 15.96 17.59
CA ASN A 38 10.37 16.62 16.32
C ASN A 38 11.87 16.60 15.99
N ASN A 39 12.70 16.63 17.01
CA ASN A 39 14.16 16.70 16.87
C ASN A 39 14.86 15.73 17.84
N ALA A 40 16.19 15.54 17.63
CA ALA A 40 16.99 14.66 18.47
C ALA A 40 17.11 15.14 19.94
N GLN A 41 16.86 16.44 20.23
CA GLN A 41 16.91 16.97 21.58
C GLN A 41 15.70 16.55 22.42
N ASP A 42 14.55 16.29 21.79
CA ASP A 42 13.34 15.85 22.47
C ASP A 42 13.52 14.43 23.03
N ASN A 43 14.03 13.51 22.20
CA ASN A 43 14.39 12.15 22.58
C ASN A 43 15.28 11.52 21.51
N ALA A 44 16.60 11.48 21.75
CA ALA A 44 17.58 11.01 20.78
C ALA A 44 17.36 9.53 20.35
N ALA A 45 16.97 8.67 21.29
CA ALA A 45 16.76 7.25 21.00
C ALA A 45 15.56 7.01 20.09
N ILE A 46 14.40 7.57 20.45
CA ILE A 46 13.16 7.41 19.65
C ILE A 46 13.31 8.13 18.31
N TRP A 47 13.92 9.33 18.29
CA TRP A 47 14.17 10.06 17.05
C TRP A 47 15.06 9.25 16.09
N ALA A 48 16.14 8.62 16.57
CA ALA A 48 17.00 7.79 15.74
C ALA A 48 16.25 6.58 15.15
N VAL A 49 15.46 5.88 15.98
CA VAL A 49 14.64 4.75 15.51
C VAL A 49 13.60 5.21 14.49
N SER A 50 12.91 6.32 14.75
CA SER A 50 11.90 6.84 13.80
C SER A 50 12.53 7.22 12.46
N LYS A 51 13.73 7.79 12.44
CA LYS A 51 14.45 8.14 11.20
C LYS A 51 14.88 6.92 10.41
N ILE A 52 15.30 5.85 11.07
CA ILE A 52 15.58 4.58 10.41
C ILE A 52 14.29 4.02 9.79
N MET A 53 13.18 4.00 10.53
CA MET A 53 11.89 3.52 10.03
C MET A 53 11.35 4.40 8.88
N GLU A 54 11.53 5.73 8.91
CA GLU A 54 11.18 6.63 7.80
C GLU A 54 12.00 6.30 6.55
N THR A 55 13.30 6.00 6.70
CA THR A 55 14.16 5.58 5.60
C THR A 55 13.70 4.24 5.01
N ASP A 56 13.37 3.28 5.86
CA ASP A 56 12.87 1.97 5.42
C ASP A 56 11.51 2.12 4.71
N GLN A 57 10.60 2.95 5.25
CA GLN A 57 9.32 3.24 4.60
C GLN A 57 9.49 3.85 3.20
N SER A 58 10.40 4.82 3.05
CA SER A 58 10.68 5.45 1.75
C SER A 58 11.29 4.44 0.76
N SER A 59 12.14 3.56 1.25
CA SER A 59 12.74 2.48 0.46
C SER A 59 11.70 1.47 -0.01
N PHE A 60 10.75 1.07 0.86
CA PHE A 60 9.65 0.19 0.46
C PHE A 60 8.73 0.84 -0.57
N LYS A 61 8.47 2.14 -0.47
CA LYS A 61 7.72 2.86 -1.52
C LYS A 61 8.45 2.88 -2.87
N ALA A 62 9.77 3.03 -2.86
CA ALA A 62 10.57 2.96 -4.07
C ALA A 62 10.54 1.55 -4.69
N ILE A 63 10.63 0.50 -3.85
CA ILE A 63 10.48 -0.90 -4.30
C ILE A 63 9.09 -1.13 -4.89
N GLN A 64 8.03 -0.66 -4.24
CA GLN A 64 6.66 -0.76 -4.75
C GLN A 64 6.51 -0.10 -6.13
N ALA A 65 7.09 1.09 -6.32
CA ALA A 65 7.11 1.74 -7.63
C ALA A 65 7.85 0.90 -8.68
N GLY A 66 9.00 0.29 -8.33
CA GLY A 66 9.73 -0.63 -9.19
C GLY A 66 8.93 -1.89 -9.54
N LEU A 67 8.22 -2.46 -8.57
CA LEU A 67 7.35 -3.63 -8.78
C LEU A 67 6.17 -3.29 -9.71
N ASN A 68 5.56 -2.11 -9.59
CA ASN A 68 4.49 -1.67 -10.49
C ASN A 68 4.97 -1.53 -11.93
N VAL A 69 6.19 -1.02 -12.15
CA VAL A 69 6.81 -0.96 -13.49
C VAL A 69 7.08 -2.37 -14.02
N ALA A 70 7.57 -3.27 -13.17
CA ALA A 70 7.81 -4.67 -13.54
C ALA A 70 6.52 -5.41 -13.89
N GLU A 71 5.46 -5.19 -13.12
CA GLU A 71 4.12 -5.74 -13.40
C GLU A 71 3.63 -5.29 -14.78
N ALA A 72 3.74 -3.99 -15.09
CA ALA A 72 3.36 -3.46 -16.40
C ALA A 72 4.22 -4.06 -17.52
N THR A 73 5.52 -4.29 -17.29
CA THR A 73 6.43 -4.93 -18.26
C THR A 73 6.00 -6.37 -18.55
N VAL A 74 5.70 -7.15 -17.51
CA VAL A 74 5.23 -8.54 -17.65
C VAL A 74 3.84 -8.58 -18.29
N ALA A 75 2.94 -7.65 -17.94
CA ALA A 75 1.62 -7.54 -18.55
C ALA A 75 1.70 -7.28 -20.05
N THR A 76 2.61 -6.40 -20.50
CA THR A 76 2.85 -6.13 -21.93
C THR A 76 3.33 -7.38 -22.65
N ALA A 77 4.27 -8.11 -22.07
CA ALA A 77 4.75 -9.36 -22.64
C ALA A 77 3.66 -10.43 -22.71
N ARG A 78 2.82 -10.54 -21.70
CA ARG A 78 1.69 -11.46 -21.65
C ARG A 78 0.68 -11.16 -22.77
N VAL A 79 0.34 -9.89 -22.99
CA VAL A 79 -0.53 -9.48 -24.09
C VAL A 79 0.05 -9.89 -25.45
N GLY A 80 1.38 -9.70 -25.65
CA GLY A 80 2.06 -10.18 -26.85
C GLY A 80 1.98 -11.70 -27.03
N ALA A 81 2.17 -12.47 -25.93
CA ALA A 81 2.08 -13.93 -25.96
C ALA A 81 0.65 -14.43 -26.24
N GLU A 82 -0.37 -13.77 -25.71
CA GLU A 82 -1.77 -14.07 -25.98
C GLU A 82 -2.12 -13.81 -27.45
N GLU A 83 -1.64 -12.71 -28.04
CA GLU A 83 -1.86 -12.42 -29.47
C GLU A 83 -1.12 -13.41 -30.38
N ILE A 84 0.10 -13.82 -30.02
CA ILE A 84 0.82 -14.90 -30.72
C ILE A 84 0.03 -16.20 -30.69
N THR A 85 -0.53 -16.57 -29.53
CA THR A 85 -1.36 -17.75 -29.36
C THR A 85 -2.60 -17.71 -30.28
N LYS A 86 -3.22 -16.53 -30.38
CA LYS A 86 -4.35 -16.32 -31.29
C LYS A 86 -3.97 -16.51 -32.77
N LEU A 87 -2.87 -15.92 -33.22
CA LEU A 87 -2.37 -16.05 -34.58
C LEU A 87 -2.00 -17.50 -34.91
N LEU A 88 -1.40 -18.24 -33.98
CA LEU A 88 -1.14 -19.68 -34.14
C LEU A 88 -2.42 -20.50 -34.26
N ASN A 89 -3.48 -20.17 -33.51
CA ASN A 89 -4.78 -20.81 -33.68
C ASN A 89 -5.43 -20.49 -35.05
N GLU A 90 -5.23 -19.27 -35.57
CA GLU A 90 -5.67 -18.95 -36.94
C GLU A 90 -4.86 -19.74 -37.99
N MET A 91 -3.53 -19.91 -37.81
CA MET A 91 -2.71 -20.76 -38.64
C MET A 91 -3.18 -22.23 -38.60
N LYS A 92 -3.51 -22.75 -37.42
CA LYS A 92 -4.09 -24.08 -37.23
C LYS A 92 -5.38 -24.24 -38.03
N THR A 93 -6.26 -23.24 -38.00
CA THR A 93 -7.51 -23.26 -38.76
C THR A 93 -7.27 -23.31 -40.27
N LEU A 94 -6.28 -22.57 -40.78
CA LEU A 94 -5.85 -22.59 -42.15
C LEU A 94 -5.31 -23.97 -42.57
N ALA A 95 -4.46 -24.58 -41.71
CA ALA A 95 -3.89 -25.91 -41.95
C ALA A 95 -4.99 -27.01 -41.98
N ILE A 96 -5.98 -26.93 -41.10
CA ILE A 96 -7.16 -27.83 -41.15
C ILE A 96 -7.95 -27.64 -42.46
N GLY A 97 -8.11 -26.39 -42.93
CA GLY A 97 -8.77 -26.10 -44.21
C GLY A 97 -8.06 -26.67 -45.41
N ALA A 98 -6.77 -26.98 -45.31
CA ALA A 98 -5.95 -27.62 -46.32
C ALA A 98 -6.08 -29.16 -46.34
N ASP A 99 -6.85 -29.77 -45.44
CA ASP A 99 -7.10 -31.23 -45.44
C ASP A 99 -8.16 -31.68 -46.51
N SER A 100 -8.44 -30.82 -47.48
CA SER A 100 -9.36 -31.08 -48.56
C SER A 100 -8.62 -31.11 -49.90
N ASP A 101 -8.88 -32.10 -50.74
CA ASP A 101 -8.27 -32.22 -52.06
C ASP A 101 -8.63 -31.06 -53.02
N SER A 102 -9.67 -30.28 -52.67
CA SER A 102 -10.09 -29.07 -53.40
C SER A 102 -9.52 -27.78 -52.85
N ALA A 103 -8.61 -27.85 -51.86
CA ALA A 103 -8.03 -26.66 -51.21
C ALA A 103 -7.02 -25.97 -52.15
N ASP A 104 -6.99 -24.63 -52.08
CA ASP A 104 -5.95 -23.83 -52.72
C ASP A 104 -4.72 -23.78 -51.79
N PHE A 105 -3.87 -24.82 -51.89
CA PHE A 105 -2.66 -24.96 -51.06
C PHE A 105 -1.73 -23.76 -51.15
N ALA A 106 -1.57 -23.16 -52.35
CA ALA A 106 -0.67 -22.03 -52.56
C ALA A 106 -1.13 -20.79 -51.78
N LYS A 107 -2.43 -20.54 -51.79
CA LYS A 107 -3.03 -19.43 -51.05
C LYS A 107 -2.97 -19.66 -49.54
N ILE A 108 -3.31 -20.85 -49.08
CA ILE A 108 -3.25 -21.23 -47.66
C ILE A 108 -1.80 -21.11 -47.16
N ASN A 109 -0.83 -21.60 -47.91
CA ASN A 109 0.60 -21.46 -47.54
C ASN A 109 1.02 -20.00 -47.45
N THR A 110 0.58 -19.16 -48.39
CA THR A 110 0.85 -17.71 -48.33
C THR A 110 0.27 -17.07 -47.09
N ASP A 111 -0.96 -17.43 -46.72
CA ASP A 111 -1.61 -16.91 -45.52
C ASP A 111 -0.92 -17.39 -44.23
N ILE A 112 -0.45 -18.63 -44.16
CA ILE A 112 0.35 -19.15 -43.03
C ILE A 112 1.66 -18.41 -42.91
N VAL A 113 2.37 -18.17 -44.00
CA VAL A 113 3.63 -17.39 -44.01
C VAL A 113 3.39 -15.95 -43.54
N ASN A 114 2.32 -15.30 -43.99
CA ASN A 114 1.98 -13.94 -43.55
C ASN A 114 1.67 -13.90 -42.05
N LYS A 115 0.95 -14.90 -41.52
CA LYS A 115 0.70 -15.03 -40.08
C LYS A 115 2.00 -15.22 -39.29
N LYS A 116 2.93 -16.06 -39.83
CA LYS A 116 4.25 -16.25 -39.19
C LYS A 116 5.06 -14.93 -39.14
N ASN A 117 5.09 -14.18 -40.26
CA ASN A 117 5.73 -12.89 -40.29
C ASN A 117 5.12 -11.89 -39.27
N GLN A 118 3.81 -11.94 -39.08
CA GLN A 118 3.12 -11.14 -38.09
C GLN A 118 3.51 -11.55 -36.66
N ILE A 119 3.66 -12.85 -36.39
CA ILE A 119 4.16 -13.36 -35.09
C ILE A 119 5.58 -12.84 -34.82
N THR A 120 6.49 -12.93 -35.82
CA THR A 120 7.84 -12.37 -35.70
C THR A 120 7.80 -10.88 -35.35
N ALA A 121 6.98 -10.10 -36.05
CA ALA A 121 6.85 -8.67 -35.76
C ALA A 121 6.33 -8.39 -34.34
N ILE A 122 5.44 -9.24 -33.80
CA ILE A 122 4.98 -9.13 -32.40
C ILE A 122 6.09 -9.47 -31.42
N ILE A 123 6.87 -10.54 -31.67
CA ILE A 123 8.00 -10.93 -30.81
C ILE A 123 9.03 -9.77 -30.74
N ASP A 124 9.36 -9.17 -31.89
CA ASP A 124 10.30 -8.08 -31.99
C ASP A 124 9.77 -6.78 -31.38
N GLY A 125 8.51 -6.47 -31.62
CA GLY A 125 7.88 -5.21 -31.21
C GLY A 125 7.42 -5.18 -29.75
N THR A 126 7.27 -6.34 -29.10
CA THR A 126 6.79 -6.40 -27.72
C THR A 126 7.91 -6.06 -26.74
N GLN A 127 7.99 -4.78 -26.37
CA GLN A 127 8.97 -4.28 -25.41
C GLN A 127 8.37 -3.21 -24.52
N MET A 128 8.90 -3.10 -23.31
CA MET A 128 8.60 -2.02 -22.39
C MET A 128 9.90 -1.55 -21.72
N ASN A 129 10.22 -0.27 -21.87
CA ASN A 129 11.43 0.34 -21.29
C ASN A 129 12.72 -0.44 -21.63
N GLY A 130 12.82 -0.98 -22.86
CA GLY A 130 13.97 -1.74 -23.34
C GLY A 130 14.03 -3.20 -22.87
N VAL A 131 13.02 -3.67 -22.14
CA VAL A 131 12.89 -5.06 -21.71
C VAL A 131 12.00 -5.83 -22.68
N GLN A 132 12.48 -6.96 -23.21
CA GLN A 132 11.82 -7.83 -24.20
C GLN A 132 11.64 -9.24 -23.64
N LEU A 133 10.63 -9.46 -22.84
CA LEU A 133 10.39 -10.75 -22.15
C LEU A 133 9.98 -11.90 -23.08
N LEU A 134 9.62 -11.62 -24.33
CA LEU A 134 9.34 -12.65 -25.34
C LEU A 134 10.64 -13.19 -25.98
N LYS A 135 11.76 -12.51 -25.86
CA LYS A 135 13.07 -12.95 -26.35
C LYS A 135 13.88 -13.65 -25.29
N THR A 136 14.88 -14.42 -25.73
CA THR A 136 15.76 -15.21 -24.83
C THR A 136 16.54 -14.34 -23.86
N ASN A 137 16.97 -13.16 -24.30
CA ASN A 137 17.67 -12.18 -23.46
C ASN A 137 16.77 -10.95 -23.23
N PRO A 138 15.95 -10.95 -22.18
CA PRO A 138 14.97 -9.87 -21.94
C PRO A 138 15.64 -8.51 -21.69
N VAL A 139 16.85 -8.54 -21.16
CA VAL A 139 17.76 -7.39 -21.00
C VAL A 139 19.11 -7.78 -21.58
N PRO A 140 19.80 -6.91 -22.32
CA PRO A 140 21.09 -7.25 -22.90
C PRO A 140 22.07 -7.86 -21.89
N GLY A 141 22.53 -9.09 -22.17
CA GLY A 141 23.44 -9.83 -21.31
C GLY A 141 22.81 -10.56 -20.10
N GLN A 142 21.47 -10.59 -19.99
CA GLN A 142 20.76 -11.28 -18.92
C GLN A 142 19.72 -12.25 -19.48
N THR A 143 19.65 -13.45 -18.92
CA THR A 143 18.66 -14.47 -19.30
C THR A 143 17.33 -14.32 -18.57
N ASN A 144 17.31 -13.59 -17.46
CA ASN A 144 16.13 -13.36 -16.64
C ASN A 144 15.94 -11.86 -16.40
N PHE A 145 14.71 -11.44 -16.31
CA PHE A 145 14.35 -10.11 -15.81
C PHE A 145 14.25 -10.17 -14.29
N THR A 146 15.09 -9.40 -13.61
CA THR A 146 15.21 -9.41 -12.16
C THR A 146 14.69 -8.11 -11.56
N VAL A 147 13.80 -8.21 -10.57
CA VAL A 147 13.22 -7.07 -9.87
C VAL A 147 13.42 -7.23 -8.37
N LEU A 148 13.78 -6.15 -7.69
CA LEU A 148 13.90 -6.15 -6.24
C LEU A 148 12.52 -6.27 -5.59
N GLY A 149 12.28 -7.37 -4.88
CA GLY A 149 11.00 -7.68 -4.24
C GLY A 149 10.84 -7.13 -2.82
N SER A 150 11.94 -6.97 -2.07
CA SER A 150 11.91 -6.47 -0.69
C SER A 150 13.30 -6.05 -0.22
N LEU A 151 13.35 -5.26 0.86
CA LEU A 151 14.59 -4.98 1.58
C LEU A 151 14.81 -6.06 2.63
N ASP A 152 16.05 -6.57 2.69
CA ASP A 152 16.52 -7.36 3.82
C ASP A 152 17.52 -6.53 4.64
N ARG A 153 17.14 -6.22 5.87
CA ARG A 153 18.02 -5.52 6.81
C ARG A 153 18.46 -6.50 7.90
N THR A 154 19.52 -7.22 7.59
CA THR A 154 20.14 -8.13 8.58
C THR A 154 21.35 -7.43 9.20
N ASN A 155 21.39 -7.33 10.53
CA ASN A 155 22.51 -6.73 11.29
C ASN A 155 22.93 -5.31 10.84
N GLY A 156 21.95 -4.46 10.47
CA GLY A 156 22.23 -3.09 10.06
C GLY A 156 22.72 -2.92 8.60
N THR A 157 22.94 -4.03 7.89
CA THR A 157 23.33 -4.02 6.47
C THR A 157 22.14 -4.34 5.60
N VAL A 158 21.95 -3.59 4.52
CA VAL A 158 20.90 -3.84 3.53
C VAL A 158 21.42 -4.84 2.50
N ALA A 159 20.85 -6.05 2.50
CA ALA A 159 21.10 -7.05 1.46
C ALA A 159 19.97 -7.01 0.41
N THR A 160 20.32 -6.72 -0.84
CA THR A 160 19.35 -6.61 -1.95
C THR A 160 19.22 -7.90 -2.76
N SER A 161 20.22 -8.79 -2.70
CA SER A 161 20.30 -9.96 -3.59
C SER A 161 19.41 -11.14 -3.24
N LYS A 162 18.98 -11.28 -1.99
CA LYS A 162 18.21 -12.46 -1.53
C LYS A 162 16.71 -12.37 -1.81
N ASN A 163 16.18 -11.18 -2.01
CA ASN A 163 14.74 -10.92 -2.14
C ASN A 163 14.36 -10.46 -3.55
N ASN A 164 15.13 -10.88 -4.57
CA ASN A 164 14.83 -10.57 -5.96
C ASN A 164 13.74 -11.51 -6.49
N ILE A 165 12.85 -10.94 -7.28
CA ILE A 165 11.90 -11.69 -8.08
C ILE A 165 12.50 -11.84 -9.47
N GLU A 166 12.78 -13.09 -9.87
CA GLU A 166 13.22 -13.40 -11.20
C GLU A 166 12.03 -13.81 -12.06
N VAL A 167 11.94 -13.23 -13.24
CA VAL A 167 10.99 -13.56 -14.29
C VAL A 167 11.77 -14.13 -15.45
N ALA A 168 11.55 -15.41 -15.73
CA ALA A 168 12.14 -16.06 -16.89
C ALA A 168 11.55 -15.47 -18.17
N SER A 169 12.37 -15.30 -19.18
CA SER A 169 11.93 -14.95 -20.53
C SER A 169 11.15 -16.10 -21.16
N ALA A 170 10.19 -15.78 -22.07
CA ALA A 170 9.46 -16.79 -22.80
C ALA A 170 10.28 -17.46 -23.92
N GLY A 171 11.35 -16.80 -24.39
CA GLY A 171 12.25 -17.35 -25.41
C GLY A 171 11.58 -17.68 -26.73
N PHE A 172 10.53 -16.93 -27.13
CA PHE A 172 9.77 -17.18 -28.36
C PHE A 172 10.58 -16.93 -29.64
N GLU A 173 11.63 -16.13 -29.54
CA GLU A 173 12.59 -15.94 -30.62
C GLU A 173 13.19 -17.29 -31.08
N VAL A 174 13.59 -18.15 -30.16
CA VAL A 174 14.19 -19.45 -30.46
C VAL A 174 13.15 -20.54 -30.66
N SER A 175 12.07 -20.50 -29.88
CA SER A 175 11.09 -21.59 -29.83
C SER A 175 9.94 -21.46 -30.83
N ILE A 176 9.58 -20.25 -31.27
CA ILE A 176 8.48 -19.99 -32.20
C ILE A 176 8.97 -19.34 -33.49
N GLU A 177 9.76 -18.27 -33.40
CA GLU A 177 10.22 -17.54 -34.58
C GLU A 177 11.18 -18.40 -35.41
N ALA A 178 12.20 -18.99 -34.80
CA ALA A 178 13.17 -19.85 -35.47
C ALA A 178 12.59 -21.21 -35.89
N ALA A 179 11.44 -21.60 -35.39
CA ALA A 179 10.80 -22.85 -35.76
C ALA A 179 10.36 -22.82 -37.24
N THR A 180 10.60 -23.90 -37.95
CA THR A 180 10.15 -24.07 -39.32
C THR A 180 8.76 -24.70 -39.31
N VAL A 181 7.83 -24.12 -40.08
CA VAL A 181 6.56 -24.74 -40.38
C VAL A 181 6.62 -25.26 -41.81
N THR A 182 6.33 -26.54 -42.01
CA THR A 182 6.38 -27.16 -43.30
C THR A 182 5.45 -26.46 -44.32
N ALA A 183 5.96 -26.13 -45.50
CA ALA A 183 5.17 -25.47 -46.53
C ALA A 183 4.01 -26.37 -46.97
N VAL A 184 2.82 -25.81 -46.99
CA VAL A 184 1.60 -26.53 -47.39
C VAL A 184 1.50 -26.56 -48.92
N THR A 185 1.88 -27.68 -49.50
CA THR A 185 1.84 -27.91 -50.95
C THR A 185 0.85 -28.98 -51.35
N ASP A 186 0.47 -29.84 -50.43
CA ASP A 186 -0.48 -30.93 -50.57
C ASP A 186 -1.10 -31.29 -49.19
N ARG A 187 -1.99 -32.26 -49.20
CA ARG A 187 -2.69 -32.73 -47.99
C ARG A 187 -1.74 -33.35 -46.97
N ALA A 188 -0.69 -34.04 -47.38
CA ALA A 188 0.25 -34.70 -46.47
C ALA A 188 1.13 -33.64 -45.75
N SER A 189 1.60 -32.64 -46.48
CA SER A 189 2.33 -31.52 -45.92
C SER A 189 1.45 -30.66 -45.00
N ALA A 190 0.16 -30.50 -45.29
CA ALA A 190 -0.80 -29.82 -44.42
C ALA A 190 -0.94 -30.54 -43.07
N ALA A 191 -1.03 -31.89 -43.06
CA ALA A 191 -1.09 -32.67 -41.83
C ALA A 191 0.20 -32.53 -40.99
N THR A 192 1.37 -32.47 -41.64
CA THR A 192 2.65 -32.23 -40.96
C THR A 192 2.71 -30.82 -40.36
N ALA A 193 2.36 -29.79 -41.15
CA ALA A 193 2.29 -28.40 -40.68
C ALA A 193 1.32 -28.23 -39.51
N LEU A 194 0.18 -28.92 -39.52
CA LEU A 194 -0.77 -28.91 -38.41
C LEU A 194 -0.14 -29.41 -37.10
N GLY A 195 0.59 -30.52 -37.12
CA GLY A 195 1.31 -31.04 -35.95
C GLY A 195 2.38 -30.09 -35.44
N GLU A 196 3.11 -29.45 -36.35
CA GLU A 196 4.11 -28.43 -36.00
C GLU A 196 3.47 -27.18 -35.36
N ILE A 197 2.38 -26.68 -35.91
CA ILE A 197 1.62 -25.54 -35.37
C ILE A 197 1.03 -25.88 -33.99
N GLU A 198 0.52 -27.11 -33.78
CA GLU A 198 0.05 -27.53 -32.44
C GLU A 198 1.16 -27.52 -31.38
N ALA A 199 2.36 -27.95 -31.76
CA ALA A 199 3.54 -27.86 -30.89
C ALA A 199 3.86 -26.38 -30.50
N LEU A 200 3.81 -25.47 -31.49
CA LEU A 200 4.02 -24.05 -31.27
C LEU A 200 2.94 -23.41 -30.40
N ILE A 201 1.68 -23.81 -30.55
CA ILE A 201 0.58 -23.37 -29.68
C ILE A 201 0.85 -23.78 -28.22
N ASN A 202 1.29 -25.02 -28.00
CA ASN A 202 1.63 -25.47 -26.64
C ASN A 202 2.75 -24.62 -26.03
N VAL A 203 3.79 -24.32 -26.80
CA VAL A 203 4.89 -23.44 -26.35
C VAL A 203 4.37 -22.04 -25.99
N ALA A 204 3.54 -21.44 -26.87
CA ALA A 204 2.97 -20.12 -26.64
C ALA A 204 2.07 -20.08 -25.40
N VAL A 205 1.22 -21.09 -25.21
CA VAL A 205 0.33 -21.19 -24.03
C VAL A 205 1.13 -21.35 -22.74
N VAL A 206 2.16 -22.20 -22.73
CA VAL A 206 3.03 -22.38 -21.54
C VAL A 206 3.77 -21.07 -21.23
N GLY A 207 4.31 -20.39 -22.24
CA GLY A 207 4.97 -19.10 -22.07
C GLY A 207 4.02 -18.01 -21.53
N ALA A 208 2.83 -17.90 -22.11
CA ALA A 208 1.81 -16.95 -21.63
C ALA A 208 1.39 -17.24 -20.18
N ALA A 209 1.20 -18.53 -19.84
CA ALA A 209 0.86 -18.94 -18.47
C ALA A 209 1.99 -18.63 -17.48
N ALA A 210 3.25 -18.85 -17.86
CA ALA A 210 4.42 -18.52 -17.03
C ALA A 210 4.51 -17.02 -16.77
N LEU A 211 4.32 -16.19 -17.82
CA LEU A 211 4.27 -14.73 -17.69
C LEU A 211 3.10 -14.29 -16.80
N GLY A 212 1.92 -14.92 -16.94
CA GLY A 212 0.76 -14.67 -16.09
C GLY A 212 1.05 -14.97 -14.60
N ALA A 213 1.67 -16.12 -14.32
CA ALA A 213 2.07 -16.49 -12.95
C ALA A 213 3.10 -15.53 -12.37
N ALA A 214 4.10 -15.10 -13.18
CA ALA A 214 5.10 -14.13 -12.77
C ALA A 214 4.47 -12.77 -12.47
N GLY A 215 3.56 -12.29 -13.32
CA GLY A 215 2.81 -11.05 -13.09
C GLY A 215 2.01 -11.10 -11.79
N LYS A 216 1.29 -12.19 -11.53
CA LYS A 216 0.56 -12.40 -10.29
C LYS A 216 1.48 -12.35 -9.07
N ARG A 217 2.64 -13.02 -9.14
CA ARG A 217 3.64 -13.02 -8.06
C ARG A 217 4.17 -11.61 -7.76
N ILE A 218 4.42 -10.80 -8.81
CA ILE A 218 4.86 -9.40 -8.67
C ILE A 218 3.76 -8.55 -8.02
N ALA A 219 2.50 -8.69 -8.47
CA ALA A 219 1.36 -7.97 -7.91
C ALA A 219 1.14 -8.31 -6.42
N ASP A 220 1.21 -9.58 -6.04
CA ASP A 220 1.09 -10.02 -4.65
C ASP A 220 2.24 -9.46 -3.79
N GLN A 221 3.46 -9.43 -4.32
CA GLN A 221 4.60 -8.83 -3.64
C GLN A 221 4.46 -7.30 -3.51
N SER A 222 3.99 -6.61 -4.54
CA SER A 222 3.72 -5.15 -4.48
C SER A 222 2.69 -4.83 -3.39
N ASN A 223 1.62 -5.60 -3.30
CA ASN A 223 0.61 -5.48 -2.25
C ASN A 223 1.19 -5.74 -0.84
N PHE A 224 2.05 -6.75 -0.71
CA PHE A 224 2.73 -7.05 0.56
C PHE A 224 3.64 -5.90 1.00
N VAL A 225 4.48 -5.39 0.10
CA VAL A 225 5.39 -4.27 0.36
C VAL A 225 4.60 -3.00 0.70
N GLY A 226 3.48 -2.75 0.03
CA GLY A 226 2.57 -1.65 0.35
C GLY A 226 2.06 -1.72 1.79
N LYS A 227 1.54 -2.89 2.20
CA LYS A 227 1.09 -3.12 3.59
C LYS A 227 2.22 -2.95 4.61
N LEU A 228 3.44 -3.36 4.27
CA LEU A 228 4.60 -3.21 5.14
C LEU A 228 4.98 -1.72 5.29
N ALA A 229 4.97 -0.95 4.20
CA ALA A 229 5.20 0.50 4.23
C ALA A 229 4.13 1.24 5.07
N ASP A 230 2.86 0.82 5.00
CA ASP A 230 1.77 1.38 5.80
C ASP A 230 1.91 1.01 7.28
N SER A 231 2.30 -0.23 7.60
CA SER A 231 2.57 -0.67 8.97
C SER A 231 3.73 0.12 9.59
N LEU A 232 4.81 0.37 8.82
CA LEU A 232 5.91 1.21 9.27
C LEU A 232 5.45 2.65 9.52
N LYS A 233 4.62 3.22 8.64
CA LYS A 233 4.05 4.55 8.82
C LYS A 233 3.23 4.63 10.12
N GLN A 234 2.41 3.64 10.39
CA GLN A 234 1.63 3.55 11.64
C GLN A 234 2.55 3.40 12.86
N GLY A 235 3.61 2.58 12.77
CA GLY A 235 4.63 2.43 13.80
C GLY A 235 5.36 3.75 14.09
N ILE A 236 5.76 4.50 13.06
CA ILE A 236 6.37 5.82 13.19
C ILE A 236 5.40 6.78 13.90
N GLY A 237 4.14 6.84 13.46
CA GLY A 237 3.12 7.68 14.08
C GLY A 237 2.95 7.38 15.57
N SER A 238 2.86 6.12 15.96
CA SER A 238 2.74 5.73 17.38
C SER A 238 3.93 6.13 18.25
N LEU A 239 5.11 6.32 17.65
CA LEU A 239 6.33 6.72 18.37
C LEU A 239 6.52 8.25 18.42
N VAL A 240 6.08 8.96 17.39
CA VAL A 240 6.47 10.37 17.16
C VAL A 240 5.29 11.33 17.18
N ASP A 241 4.07 10.89 16.85
CA ASP A 241 2.91 11.78 16.74
C ASP A 241 2.47 12.30 18.11
N ALA A 242 1.98 13.53 18.13
CA ALA A 242 1.45 14.19 19.32
C ALA A 242 -0.04 13.81 19.51
N ASP A 243 -0.40 13.52 20.78
CA ASP A 243 -1.81 13.41 21.17
C ASP A 243 -2.43 14.83 21.23
N MET A 244 -3.02 15.24 20.11
CA MET A 244 -3.57 16.59 19.95
C MET A 244 -4.69 16.90 20.94
N ALA A 245 -5.50 15.92 21.34
CA ALA A 245 -6.54 16.11 22.33
C ALA A 245 -5.97 16.42 23.71
N ARG A 246 -4.91 15.69 24.08
CA ARG A 246 -4.19 15.88 25.34
C ARG A 246 -3.47 17.23 25.37
N GLN A 247 -2.84 17.64 24.26
CA GLN A 247 -2.10 18.90 24.15
C GLN A 247 -3.03 20.12 24.22
N GLN A 248 -4.14 20.13 23.52
CA GLN A 248 -5.14 21.19 23.61
C GLN A 248 -5.73 21.31 25.02
N GLY A 249 -5.97 20.19 25.69
CA GLY A 249 -6.39 20.16 27.07
C GLY A 249 -5.34 20.72 28.05
N ALA A 250 -4.05 20.47 27.79
CA ALA A 250 -2.97 21.03 28.57
C ALA A 250 -2.82 22.55 28.36
N GLN A 251 -2.91 23.04 27.13
CA GLN A 251 -2.88 24.48 26.83
C GLN A 251 -4.02 25.23 27.49
N ARG A 252 -5.26 24.73 27.45
CA ARG A 252 -6.41 25.36 28.12
C ARG A 252 -6.19 25.45 29.64
N ARG A 253 -5.64 24.40 30.27
CA ARG A 253 -5.34 24.38 31.69
C ARG A 253 -4.22 25.34 32.07
N GLN A 254 -3.20 25.49 31.23
CA GLN A 254 -2.09 26.43 31.44
C GLN A 254 -2.57 27.87 31.24
N GLY A 255 -3.36 28.17 30.22
CA GLY A 255 -3.97 29.49 30.03
C GLY A 255 -4.83 29.91 31.21
N ALA A 256 -5.65 28.98 31.74
CA ALA A 256 -6.45 29.25 32.95
C ALA A 256 -5.60 29.50 34.22
N ARG A 257 -4.42 28.85 34.34
CA ARG A 257 -3.48 29.07 35.44
C ARG A 257 -2.79 30.43 35.32
N LEU A 258 -2.40 30.85 34.13
CA LEU A 258 -1.83 32.16 33.88
C LEU A 258 -2.84 33.26 34.19
N GLN A 259 -4.07 33.16 33.76
CA GLN A 259 -5.14 34.12 34.09
C GLN A 259 -5.39 34.22 35.61
N ARG A 260 -5.38 33.09 36.34
CA ARG A 260 -5.49 33.11 37.80
C ARG A 260 -4.28 33.78 38.46
N ALA A 261 -3.08 33.50 37.99
CA ALA A 261 -1.86 34.11 38.52
C ALA A 261 -1.84 35.64 38.30
N GLU A 262 -2.36 36.10 37.15
CA GLU A 262 -2.48 37.50 36.80
C GLU A 262 -3.55 38.20 37.69
N PHE A 263 -4.65 37.52 37.98
CA PHE A 263 -5.71 37.99 38.89
C PHE A 263 -5.23 38.11 40.34
N ASP A 264 -4.43 37.16 40.82
CA ASP A 264 -3.84 37.17 42.16
C ASP A 264 -2.76 38.26 42.30
N HIS A 265 -2.06 38.65 41.22
CA HIS A 265 -1.06 39.69 41.18
C HIS A 265 -1.64 41.12 41.20
N HIS A 266 -2.84 41.30 40.65
CA HIS A 266 -3.49 42.61 40.58
C HIS A 266 -4.34 42.94 41.80
N GLY A 267 -4.27 42.11 42.88
CA GLY A 267 -4.67 42.48 44.24
C GLY A 267 -5.99 43.22 44.42
N ALA A 268 -6.95 43.00 43.56
CA ALA A 268 -8.30 43.53 43.70
C ALA A 268 -9.20 42.51 44.41
N ARG A 269 -8.89 42.22 45.69
CA ARG A 269 -9.99 41.90 46.59
C ARG A 269 -10.83 43.17 46.72
N PRO A 270 -12.09 43.17 46.33
CA PRO A 270 -12.97 44.28 46.73
C PRO A 270 -12.96 44.28 48.25
N GLN A 271 -12.34 45.32 48.83
CA GLN A 271 -12.48 45.55 50.24
C GLN A 271 -13.94 45.79 50.50
N MET A 272 -14.59 44.83 51.08
CA MET A 272 -15.92 45.03 51.66
C MET A 272 -15.74 46.12 52.71
N ARG A 273 -16.15 47.32 52.35
CA ARG A 273 -16.24 48.44 53.26
C ARG A 273 -17.29 48.08 54.30
N ARG A 274 -16.86 47.80 55.53
CA ARG A 274 -17.78 47.70 56.69
C ARG A 274 -18.22 49.13 56.94
N ASP A 275 -19.51 49.33 56.79
CA ASP A 275 -20.12 50.56 57.37
C ASP A 275 -20.07 50.48 58.90
N GLY A 276 -20.06 51.61 59.56
CA GLY A 276 -19.86 51.72 61.01
C GLY A 276 -20.97 51.04 61.86
N THR A 277 -21.88 50.27 61.28
CA THR A 277 -23.02 49.62 61.94
C THR A 277 -22.94 48.09 61.97
N GLY A 278 -21.89 47.49 61.42
CA GLY A 278 -21.65 46.02 61.52
C GLY A 278 -22.58 45.15 60.71
N ARG A 279 -23.46 45.68 59.87
CA ARG A 279 -24.28 44.94 58.92
C ARG A 279 -23.62 44.80 57.54
N LEU A 280 -23.71 43.61 56.99
CA LEU A 280 -23.32 43.38 55.61
C LEU A 280 -24.36 44.06 54.68
N GLY A 281 -23.98 45.18 54.03
CA GLY A 281 -24.82 45.79 52.99
C GLY A 281 -24.92 44.88 51.77
N GLN A 282 -26.13 44.68 51.30
CA GLN A 282 -26.33 44.03 49.99
C GLN A 282 -25.73 44.91 48.91
N PRO A 283 -25.15 44.33 47.85
CA PRO A 283 -24.67 45.11 46.71
C PRO A 283 -25.92 45.76 46.03
N GLY A 284 -25.83 47.08 45.81
CA GLY A 284 -26.87 47.87 45.17
C GLY A 284 -27.10 47.38 43.74
N ASP A 285 -28.38 47.41 43.36
CA ASP A 285 -28.89 47.10 42.03
C ASP A 285 -28.26 47.99 40.95
N GLY A 286 -27.13 47.53 40.42
CA GLY A 286 -26.52 48.08 39.20
C GLY A 286 -27.19 47.41 38.00
N ASN A 287 -28.03 48.16 37.34
CA ASN A 287 -28.74 47.85 36.11
C ASN A 287 -27.73 47.38 35.01
N GLY A 288 -27.56 46.08 34.90
CA GLY A 288 -26.74 45.45 33.88
C GLY A 288 -27.61 44.49 33.08
N GLN A 289 -28.06 44.94 31.92
CA GLN A 289 -28.70 44.08 30.92
C GLN A 289 -27.75 42.97 30.57
N HIS A 290 -27.97 41.77 31.09
CA HIS A 290 -27.34 40.58 30.60
C HIS A 290 -27.94 40.17 29.24
N HIS A 291 -27.18 40.34 28.19
CA HIS A 291 -27.45 39.76 26.90
C HIS A 291 -27.38 38.22 27.03
N GLU A 292 -28.55 37.63 27.14
CA GLU A 292 -28.80 36.19 27.08
C GLU A 292 -28.76 35.73 25.61
N VAL A 293 -27.58 35.62 25.00
CA VAL A 293 -27.38 35.18 23.59
C VAL A 293 -26.39 34.01 23.47
N GLY A 294 -25.94 33.39 24.58
CA GLY A 294 -24.89 32.35 24.50
C GLY A 294 -25.38 30.90 24.56
N ASP A 295 -26.60 30.60 25.00
CA ASP A 295 -26.95 29.22 25.44
C ASP A 295 -27.88 28.43 24.50
N ARG A 296 -28.30 29.02 23.37
CA ARG A 296 -29.16 28.32 22.39
C ARG A 296 -28.39 27.61 21.27
N GLN A 297 -27.16 27.96 20.99
CA GLN A 297 -26.37 27.30 19.94
C GLN A 297 -25.73 25.98 20.42
N HIS A 298 -25.40 25.82 21.70
CA HIS A 298 -24.82 24.57 22.23
C HIS A 298 -25.82 23.42 22.41
N ARG A 299 -27.13 23.67 22.27
CA ARG A 299 -28.13 22.59 22.32
C ARG A 299 -28.50 22.03 20.97
N ALA A 300 -28.28 22.77 19.89
CA ALA A 300 -28.55 22.32 18.53
C ALA A 300 -27.47 21.32 18.05
N ASP A 301 -26.20 21.53 18.40
CA ASP A 301 -25.09 20.65 17.97
C ASP A 301 -25.08 19.27 18.67
N ARG A 302 -25.70 19.16 19.86
CA ARG A 302 -25.82 17.83 20.53
C ARG A 302 -26.95 16.95 20.00
N GLN A 303 -27.89 17.50 19.23
CA GLN A 303 -28.96 16.70 18.61
C GLN A 303 -28.58 16.19 17.22
N HIS A 304 -27.60 16.81 16.54
CA HIS A 304 -27.12 16.32 15.24
C HIS A 304 -26.14 15.14 15.36
N ASP A 305 -25.35 15.05 16.44
CA ASP A 305 -24.43 13.92 16.66
C ASP A 305 -25.13 12.65 17.13
N ALA A 306 -26.33 12.75 17.71
CA ALA A 306 -27.11 11.57 18.11
C ALA A 306 -27.87 10.91 16.96
N ALA A 307 -28.11 11.62 15.85
CA ALA A 307 -28.80 11.08 14.68
C ALA A 307 -27.85 10.36 13.71
N GLY A 308 -26.55 10.66 13.72
CA GLY A 308 -25.54 10.00 12.89
C GLY A 308 -25.12 8.61 13.37
N ALA A 309 -25.19 8.34 14.67
CA ALA A 309 -24.77 7.07 15.25
C ALA A 309 -25.83 5.95 15.15
N GLY A 310 -27.07 6.28 14.81
CA GLY A 310 -28.17 5.33 14.65
C GLY A 310 -28.27 4.71 13.24
N ALA A 311 -27.77 5.37 12.22
CA ALA A 311 -27.89 4.91 10.83
C ALA A 311 -26.82 3.87 10.43
N GLU A 312 -25.65 3.89 11.05
CA GLU A 312 -24.60 2.89 10.76
C GLU A 312 -24.81 1.54 11.45
N ARG A 313 -25.60 1.48 12.52
CA ARG A 313 -25.90 0.19 13.19
C ARG A 313 -26.99 -0.64 12.50
N LEU A 314 -27.81 -0.04 11.64
CA LEU A 314 -28.87 -0.76 10.90
C LEU A 314 -28.38 -1.35 9.57
N ALA A 315 -27.25 -0.92 9.04
CA ALA A 315 -26.67 -1.48 7.80
C ALA A 315 -25.87 -2.76 8.02
N VAL A 316 -25.38 -3.04 9.22
CA VAL A 316 -24.57 -4.24 9.55
C VAL A 316 -25.43 -5.44 9.96
N GLU A 317 -26.68 -5.23 10.41
CA GLU A 317 -27.55 -6.33 10.85
C GLU A 317 -28.36 -7.00 9.71
N HIS A 318 -28.44 -6.38 8.52
CA HIS A 318 -29.17 -6.97 7.38
C HIS A 318 -28.38 -7.95 6.54
N ASP A 319 -27.03 -8.01 6.67
CA ASP A 319 -26.19 -8.91 5.85
C ASP A 319 -25.91 -10.28 6.49
N VAL A 320 -26.28 -10.49 7.75
CA VAL A 320 -26.04 -11.77 8.46
C VAL A 320 -27.21 -12.76 8.29
N HIS A 321 -28.39 -12.32 7.84
CA HIS A 321 -29.57 -13.17 7.69
C HIS A 321 -29.71 -13.85 6.32
N ALA A 322 -28.91 -13.46 5.30
CA ALA A 322 -28.99 -14.00 3.93
C ALA A 322 -28.15 -15.26 3.70
N LEU A 323 -27.37 -15.74 4.67
CA LEU A 323 -26.45 -16.89 4.51
C LEU A 323 -26.92 -18.19 5.18
N ARG A 324 -28.20 -18.28 5.62
CA ARG A 324 -28.70 -19.49 6.31
C ARG A 324 -29.54 -20.46 5.48
N HIS A 325 -29.76 -20.25 4.19
CA HIS A 325 -30.53 -21.19 3.37
C HIS A 325 -29.83 -21.54 2.04
N ARG A 326 -28.80 -22.38 2.10
CA ARG A 326 -28.43 -23.28 1.00
C ARG A 326 -27.88 -24.60 1.55
N PRO A 327 -28.67 -25.68 1.55
CA PRO A 327 -28.16 -27.02 1.72
C PRO A 327 -27.82 -27.55 0.32
N ALA A 328 -26.57 -27.84 0.05
CA ALA A 328 -26.07 -28.86 -0.88
C ALA A 328 -24.63 -28.53 -1.29
N LEU A 329 -23.69 -29.12 -0.60
CA LEU A 329 -22.44 -29.69 -1.14
C LEU A 329 -21.59 -30.26 0.03
N ARG A 330 -22.16 -31.28 0.66
CA ARG A 330 -21.37 -32.27 1.38
C ARG A 330 -21.33 -33.49 0.47
N LEU A 331 -20.19 -33.72 -0.18
CA LEU A 331 -19.70 -35.00 -0.68
C LEU A 331 -18.54 -34.74 -1.66
N LEU A 332 -17.34 -34.57 -1.16
CA LEU A 332 -16.09 -34.97 -1.80
C LEU A 332 -14.92 -34.78 -0.84
N ARG A 333 -14.94 -35.60 0.19
CA ARG A 333 -13.79 -35.76 1.07
C ARG A 333 -13.72 -37.22 1.48
N PHE A 334 -13.26 -38.06 0.55
CA PHE A 334 -12.74 -39.40 0.82
C PHE A 334 -12.24 -39.97 -0.52
N MET A 335 -10.98 -39.94 -0.76
CA MET A 335 -10.15 -40.84 -1.56
C MET A 335 -8.87 -40.12 -1.96
N LEU A 336 -7.84 -40.29 -1.17
CA LEU A 336 -6.43 -40.29 -1.58
C LEU A 336 -5.56 -40.50 -0.33
N ILE A 337 -5.70 -41.67 0.23
CA ILE A 337 -4.66 -42.30 1.05
C ILE A 337 -4.56 -43.73 0.50
N THR A 338 -3.44 -44.06 -0.01
CA THR A 338 -2.76 -45.31 -0.22
C THR A 338 -2.12 -45.39 -1.61
N SER A 339 -0.88 -45.06 -1.70
CA SER A 339 0.09 -45.94 -2.35
C SER A 339 1.47 -45.61 -1.77
N SER A 340 1.84 -46.43 -0.89
CA SER A 340 3.11 -46.56 -0.16
C SER A 340 4.02 -47.50 -0.94
N ILE A 341 5.34 -47.28 -0.86
CA ILE A 341 6.42 -48.32 -0.82
C ILE A 341 6.79 -48.90 -2.20
N ALA A 342 8.02 -48.77 -2.69
CA ALA A 342 9.25 -49.33 -2.14
C ALA A 342 10.50 -48.91 -2.94
N PRO A 343 11.70 -49.02 -2.42
CA PRO A 343 12.94 -48.65 -3.07
C PRO A 343 13.52 -49.78 -3.92
N CYS A 344 14.19 -49.47 -5.00
CA CYS A 344 15.10 -50.41 -5.66
C CYS A 344 16.50 -49.82 -5.73
N ARG A 345 17.37 -50.58 -5.11
CA ARG A 345 18.81 -50.49 -5.02
C ARG A 345 19.44 -51.19 -6.24
N VAL A 346 20.73 -50.82 -6.53
CA VAL A 346 21.74 -51.58 -7.27
C VAL A 346 21.67 -51.46 -8.80
N ALA A 347 22.63 -50.92 -9.43
CA ALA A 347 24.08 -51.17 -9.63
C ALA A 347 24.73 -49.92 -10.26
#